data_4c0660ac3bc921a3090841bad4cc3203
#
_entry.id   4c0660ac3bc921a3090841bad4cc3203
#
_cell.length_a   1.000
_cell.length_b   1.000
_cell.length_c   1.000
_cell.angle_alpha   90.00
_cell.angle_beta   90.00
_cell.angle_gamma   90.00
#
_symmetry.space_group_name_H-M   'P 1'
#
loop_
_entity.id
_entity.type
_entity.pdbx_description
1 polymer ?
#
loop_
_entity_poly.entity_id
_entity_poly.type
_entity_poly.pdbx_seq_one_letter_code
_entity_poly.pdbx_strand_id
1 'polypeptide(L)'
;LTGQAEVEDIIYETEVEGLCITVAGPLSPDPTSILDSEQFEQFIEKVRDMFDYVIIDTPPLGIVIDAVIIGKYTDGAVIVIEQGVIKRKIVQDVIKQLKRGEVRILGAVLNKVDERIGAYGNYEYKYSYSYYGESDTEKNHQNT
;
A
#
# COMPACT_ATOMS: atom_id res chain seq x y z
N LEU A 1 -15.94 -9.95 -7.01
CA LEU A 1 -16.31 -10.62 -5.75
C LEU A 1 -17.82 -10.90 -5.69
N THR A 2 -18.65 -10.12 -6.35
CA THR A 2 -20.13 -10.33 -6.45
C THR A 2 -20.53 -11.19 -7.66
N GLY A 3 -19.57 -11.74 -8.42
CA GLY A 3 -19.82 -12.55 -9.61
C GLY A 3 -20.30 -11.79 -10.83
N GLN A 4 -20.12 -10.46 -10.87
CA GLN A 4 -20.58 -9.61 -11.97
C GLN A 4 -19.55 -9.42 -13.09
N ALA A 5 -18.28 -9.76 -12.84
CA ALA A 5 -17.18 -9.65 -13.79
C ALA A 5 -16.13 -10.73 -13.51
N GLU A 6 -15.42 -11.14 -14.55
CA GLU A 6 -14.24 -11.99 -14.40
C GLU A 6 -13.06 -11.17 -13.87
N VAL A 7 -12.06 -11.85 -13.30
CA VAL A 7 -10.89 -11.18 -12.68
C VAL A 7 -10.13 -10.36 -13.71
N GLU A 8 -9.99 -10.88 -14.92
CA GLU A 8 -9.31 -10.24 -16.03
C GLU A 8 -9.99 -8.94 -16.49
N ASP A 9 -11.31 -8.85 -16.36
CA ASP A 9 -12.08 -7.69 -16.78
C ASP A 9 -11.94 -6.48 -15.84
N ILE A 10 -11.44 -6.71 -14.61
CA ILE A 10 -11.28 -5.67 -13.58
C ILE A 10 -9.83 -5.25 -13.35
N ILE A 11 -8.89 -5.86 -14.07
CA ILE A 11 -7.46 -5.53 -14.03
C ILE A 11 -7.15 -4.57 -15.17
N TYR A 12 -6.68 -3.39 -14.86
CA TYR A 12 -6.36 -2.35 -15.83
C TYR A 12 -4.84 -2.15 -15.90
N GLU A 13 -4.29 -2.22 -17.11
CA GLU A 13 -2.91 -1.81 -17.35
C GLU A 13 -2.77 -0.30 -17.16
N THR A 14 -1.62 0.14 -16.67
CA THR A 14 -1.29 1.56 -16.52
C THR A 14 -0.24 1.97 -17.54
N GLU A 15 0.06 3.27 -17.61
CA GLU A 15 1.18 3.78 -18.43
C GLU A 15 2.56 3.36 -17.91
N VAL A 16 2.62 2.83 -16.68
CA VAL A 16 3.85 2.31 -16.07
C VAL A 16 3.98 0.84 -16.41
N GLU A 17 5.06 0.48 -17.12
CA GLU A 17 5.32 -0.90 -17.52
C GLU A 17 5.33 -1.85 -16.32
N GLY A 18 4.56 -2.92 -16.43
CA GLY A 18 4.44 -3.95 -15.39
C GLY A 18 3.55 -3.56 -14.20
N LEU A 19 2.93 -2.37 -14.21
CA LEU A 19 1.99 -1.96 -13.17
C LEU A 19 0.54 -2.08 -13.67
N CYS A 20 -0.22 -2.94 -13.00
CA CYS A 20 -1.66 -3.04 -13.18
C CYS A 20 -2.40 -2.57 -11.93
N ILE A 21 -3.62 -2.09 -12.09
CA ILE A 21 -4.49 -1.65 -10.98
C ILE A 21 -5.87 -2.29 -11.08
N THR A 22 -6.45 -2.54 -9.92
CA THR A 22 -7.87 -2.86 -9.77
C THR A 22 -8.48 -1.84 -8.82
N VAL A 23 -9.57 -1.22 -9.22
CA VAL A 23 -10.26 -0.21 -8.40
C VAL A 23 -11.41 -0.84 -7.62
N ALA A 24 -11.72 -0.25 -6.48
CA ALA A 24 -12.91 -0.63 -5.73
C ALA A 24 -14.16 -0.39 -6.59
N GLY A 25 -15.05 -1.37 -6.61
CA GLY A 25 -16.35 -1.26 -7.25
C GLY A 25 -17.35 -0.43 -6.43
N PRO A 26 -18.65 -0.53 -6.73
CA PRO A 26 -19.68 0.12 -5.95
C PRO A 26 -19.62 -0.27 -4.47
N LEU A 27 -19.98 0.68 -3.60
CA LEU A 27 -20.02 0.41 -2.16
C LEU A 27 -20.99 -0.74 -1.86
N SER A 28 -20.48 -1.74 -1.14
CA SER A 28 -21.31 -2.83 -0.62
C SER A 28 -21.92 -2.44 0.73
N PRO A 29 -23.16 -2.82 1.02
CA PRO A 29 -23.73 -2.67 2.36
C PRO A 29 -23.05 -3.56 3.40
N ASP A 30 -22.41 -4.66 2.98
CA ASP A 30 -21.66 -5.57 3.84
C ASP A 30 -20.31 -5.93 3.25
N PRO A 31 -19.30 -5.03 3.34
CA PRO A 31 -17.97 -5.29 2.82
C PRO A 31 -17.24 -6.42 3.56
N THR A 32 -17.50 -6.57 4.86
CA THR A 32 -16.84 -7.56 5.69
C THR A 32 -17.16 -8.99 5.23
N SER A 33 -18.42 -9.29 4.95
CA SER A 33 -18.82 -10.61 4.46
C SER A 33 -18.27 -10.92 3.07
N ILE A 34 -18.09 -9.89 2.21
CA ILE A 34 -17.46 -10.07 0.92
C ILE A 34 -15.98 -10.42 1.07
N LEU A 35 -15.27 -9.73 1.96
CA LEU A 35 -13.84 -9.97 2.20
C LEU A 35 -13.56 -11.30 2.92
N ASP A 36 -14.51 -11.83 3.70
CA ASP A 36 -14.39 -13.14 4.38
C ASP A 36 -15.09 -14.26 3.58
N SER A 37 -15.23 -14.08 2.25
CA SER A 37 -15.88 -15.03 1.36
C SER A 37 -14.89 -15.90 0.59
N GLU A 38 -15.35 -17.08 0.17
CA GLU A 38 -14.59 -17.98 -0.71
C GLU A 38 -14.25 -17.30 -2.06
N GLN A 39 -15.12 -16.42 -2.56
CA GLN A 39 -14.88 -15.66 -3.80
C GLN A 39 -13.68 -14.71 -3.64
N PHE A 40 -13.51 -14.10 -2.47
CA PHE A 40 -12.33 -13.26 -2.21
C PHE A 40 -11.06 -14.09 -2.12
N GLU A 41 -11.10 -15.24 -1.46
CA GLU A 41 -9.96 -16.17 -1.40
C GLU A 41 -9.53 -16.63 -2.81
N GLN A 42 -10.47 -17.09 -3.63
CA GLN A 42 -10.20 -17.46 -5.03
C GLN A 42 -9.65 -16.31 -5.87
N PHE A 43 -10.14 -15.08 -5.64
CA PHE A 43 -9.61 -13.87 -6.28
C PHE A 43 -8.14 -13.66 -5.90
N ILE A 44 -7.80 -13.75 -4.62
CA ILE A 44 -6.41 -13.58 -4.16
C ILE A 44 -5.50 -14.66 -4.74
N GLU A 45 -5.93 -15.92 -4.74
CA GLU A 45 -5.17 -17.01 -5.35
C GLU A 45 -4.89 -16.73 -6.84
N LYS A 46 -5.91 -16.32 -7.59
CA LYS A 46 -5.79 -16.04 -9.01
C LYS A 46 -4.81 -14.89 -9.31
N VAL A 47 -4.90 -13.77 -8.58
CA VAL A 47 -3.98 -12.65 -8.79
C VAL A 47 -2.55 -12.95 -8.32
N ARG A 48 -2.36 -13.83 -7.33
CA ARG A 48 -1.03 -14.35 -6.94
C ARG A 48 -0.35 -15.14 -8.04
N ASP A 49 -1.12 -15.90 -8.83
CA ASP A 49 -0.59 -16.66 -9.97
C ASP A 49 -0.24 -15.75 -11.16
N MET A 50 -0.87 -14.56 -11.25
CA MET A 50 -0.70 -13.63 -12.36
C MET A 50 0.44 -12.63 -12.16
N PHE A 51 0.79 -12.30 -10.91
CA PHE A 51 1.69 -11.19 -10.58
C PHE A 51 2.77 -11.59 -9.59
N ASP A 52 3.97 -11.04 -9.74
CA ASP A 52 5.09 -11.22 -8.80
C ASP A 52 4.80 -10.56 -7.44
N TYR A 53 4.07 -9.44 -7.45
CA TYR A 53 3.66 -8.68 -6.27
C TYR A 53 2.22 -8.26 -6.37
N VAL A 54 1.46 -8.47 -5.30
CA VAL A 54 0.09 -7.98 -5.14
C VAL A 54 0.04 -7.10 -3.91
N ILE A 55 -0.29 -5.82 -4.09
CA ILE A 55 -0.40 -4.84 -3.00
C ILE A 55 -1.87 -4.47 -2.83
N ILE A 56 -2.40 -4.69 -1.64
CA ILE A 56 -3.78 -4.37 -1.30
C ILE A 56 -3.79 -3.16 -0.38
N ASP A 57 -4.29 -2.03 -0.87
CA ASP A 57 -4.53 -0.84 -0.05
C ASP A 57 -5.81 -1.01 0.75
N THR A 58 -5.75 -0.69 2.04
CA THR A 58 -6.86 -0.90 2.97
C THR A 58 -7.18 0.37 3.74
N PRO A 59 -8.44 0.56 4.16
CA PRO A 59 -8.80 1.62 5.09
C PRO A 59 -8.01 1.52 6.39
N PRO A 60 -7.88 2.64 7.15
CA PRO A 60 -7.16 2.65 8.42
C PRO A 60 -7.71 1.63 9.41
N LEU A 61 -6.87 0.73 9.91
CA LEU A 61 -7.24 -0.37 10.83
C LEU A 61 -7.80 0.11 12.18
N GLY A 62 -7.58 1.39 12.51
CA GLY A 62 -8.21 2.03 13.68
C GLY A 62 -9.71 2.30 13.50
N ILE A 63 -10.26 2.12 12.29
CA ILE A 63 -11.66 2.41 11.94
C ILE A 63 -12.40 1.12 11.55
N VAL A 64 -11.78 0.25 10.75
CA VAL A 64 -12.41 -0.98 10.22
C VAL A 64 -11.47 -2.19 10.36
N ILE A 65 -12.05 -3.38 10.38
CA ILE A 65 -11.33 -4.65 10.58
C ILE A 65 -10.81 -5.27 9.26
N ASP A 66 -11.14 -4.67 8.14
CA ASP A 66 -10.89 -5.20 6.78
C ASP A 66 -9.45 -5.67 6.59
N ALA A 67 -8.47 -4.88 7.03
CA ALA A 67 -7.06 -5.23 6.91
C ALA A 67 -6.68 -6.50 7.69
N VAL A 68 -7.40 -6.85 8.76
CA VAL A 68 -7.18 -8.10 9.50
C VAL A 68 -7.74 -9.28 8.72
N ILE A 69 -8.91 -9.12 8.11
CA ILE A 69 -9.56 -10.16 7.31
C ILE A 69 -8.72 -10.44 6.07
N ILE A 70 -8.38 -9.39 5.31
CA ILE A 70 -7.52 -9.48 4.11
C ILE A 70 -6.16 -10.09 4.45
N GLY A 71 -5.59 -9.71 5.59
CA GLY A 71 -4.30 -10.18 6.05
C GLY A 71 -4.18 -11.70 6.22
N LYS A 72 -5.29 -12.41 6.41
CA LYS A 72 -5.31 -13.90 6.47
C LYS A 72 -4.94 -14.54 5.14
N TYR A 73 -5.20 -13.84 4.03
CA TYR A 73 -4.99 -14.33 2.66
C TYR A 73 -3.69 -13.81 2.04
N THR A 74 -2.89 -13.04 2.80
CA THR A 74 -1.65 -12.39 2.32
C THR A 74 -0.42 -12.93 3.04
N ASP A 75 0.77 -12.69 2.47
CA ASP A 75 2.05 -13.08 3.09
C ASP A 75 2.39 -12.21 4.30
N GLY A 76 1.73 -11.06 4.45
CA GLY A 76 1.84 -10.18 5.61
C GLY A 76 1.42 -8.75 5.32
N ALA A 77 1.48 -7.92 6.36
CA ALA A 77 1.08 -6.53 6.33
C ALA A 77 2.24 -5.57 6.58
N VAL A 78 2.26 -4.45 5.88
CA VAL A 78 3.12 -3.30 6.13
C VAL A 78 2.28 -2.20 6.77
N ILE A 79 2.70 -1.70 7.94
CA ILE A 79 1.98 -0.64 8.65
C ILE A 79 2.51 0.72 8.19
N VAL A 80 1.66 1.54 7.57
CA VAL A 80 2.01 2.91 7.18
C VAL A 80 1.57 3.88 8.27
N ILE A 81 2.52 4.67 8.78
CA ILE A 81 2.31 5.59 9.91
C ILE A 81 2.64 7.01 9.46
N GLU A 82 1.68 7.93 9.57
CA GLU A 82 1.93 9.35 9.31
C GLU A 82 2.62 10.00 10.52
N GLN A 83 3.80 10.60 10.28
CA GLN A 83 4.57 11.29 11.32
C GLN A 83 3.77 12.45 11.92
N GLY A 84 3.81 12.58 13.24
CA GLY A 84 3.20 13.69 13.97
C GLY A 84 1.67 13.63 14.11
N VAL A 85 0.99 12.76 13.35
CA VAL A 85 -0.47 12.62 13.35
C VAL A 85 -0.92 11.44 14.22
N ILE A 86 -0.28 10.28 14.02
CA ILE A 86 -0.73 9.05 14.67
C ILE A 86 -0.06 8.85 16.03
N LYS A 87 -0.86 8.76 17.08
CA LYS A 87 -0.38 8.51 18.44
C LYS A 87 0.17 7.10 18.59
N ARG A 88 1.28 6.95 19.32
CA ARG A 88 1.93 5.64 19.62
C ARG A 88 0.93 4.58 20.11
N LYS A 89 -0.03 4.96 20.95
CA LYS A 89 -1.04 4.03 21.48
C LYS A 89 -1.88 3.41 20.36
N ILE A 90 -2.28 4.20 19.35
CA ILE A 90 -3.06 3.70 18.21
C ILE A 90 -2.23 2.68 17.42
N VAL A 91 -0.96 2.95 17.16
CA VAL A 91 -0.05 2.00 16.48
C VAL A 91 0.06 0.69 17.28
N GLN A 92 0.20 0.78 18.60
CA GLN A 92 0.26 -0.41 19.46
C GLN A 92 -1.04 -1.23 19.41
N ASP A 93 -2.18 -0.57 19.34
CA ASP A 93 -3.48 -1.25 19.28
C ASP A 93 -3.68 -1.89 17.90
N VAL A 94 -3.25 -1.24 16.80
CA VAL A 94 -3.20 -1.83 15.45
C VAL A 94 -2.32 -3.09 15.43
N ILE A 95 -1.11 -3.03 16.01
CA ILE A 95 -0.22 -4.19 16.10
C ILE A 95 -0.88 -5.35 16.85
N LYS A 96 -1.59 -5.06 17.96
CA LYS A 96 -2.29 -6.08 18.72
C LYS A 96 -3.44 -6.71 17.91
N GLN A 97 -4.17 -5.89 17.13
CA GLN A 97 -5.25 -6.39 16.27
C GLN A 97 -4.73 -7.33 15.20
N LEU A 98 -3.68 -6.92 14.46
CA LEU A 98 -3.04 -7.75 13.46
C LEU A 98 -2.53 -9.07 14.06
N LYS A 99 -1.86 -9.02 15.22
CA LYS A 99 -1.37 -10.22 15.90
C LYS A 99 -2.50 -11.15 16.36
N ARG A 100 -3.63 -10.61 16.83
CA ARG A 100 -4.81 -11.41 17.20
C ARG A 100 -5.46 -12.09 15.99
N GLY A 101 -5.40 -11.43 14.83
CA GLY A 101 -5.85 -12.00 13.56
C GLY A 101 -4.80 -12.90 12.89
N GLU A 102 -3.68 -13.20 13.59
CA GLU A 102 -2.58 -14.02 13.09
C GLU A 102 -1.91 -13.48 11.83
N VAL A 103 -2.08 -12.17 11.55
CA VAL A 103 -1.48 -11.51 10.41
C VAL A 103 0.00 -11.25 10.69
N ARG A 104 0.87 -11.73 9.79
CA ARG A 104 2.31 -11.47 9.87
C ARG A 104 2.60 -10.01 9.58
N ILE A 105 3.33 -9.33 10.47
CA ILE A 105 3.75 -7.95 10.26
C ILE A 105 5.15 -7.98 9.63
N LEU A 106 5.26 -7.51 8.38
CA LEU A 106 6.52 -7.45 7.62
C LEU A 106 7.37 -6.27 8.07
N GLY A 107 6.73 -5.16 8.46
CA GLY A 107 7.41 -3.96 8.90
C GLY A 107 6.49 -2.77 9.04
N ALA A 108 7.10 -1.60 9.24
CA ALA A 108 6.39 -0.33 9.28
C ALA A 108 7.12 0.73 8.44
N VAL A 109 6.35 1.60 7.80
CA VAL A 109 6.84 2.76 7.04
C VAL A 109 6.37 4.03 7.76
N LEU A 110 7.32 4.90 8.10
CA LEU A 110 7.01 6.24 8.58
C LEU A 110 6.87 7.16 7.35
N ASN A 111 5.66 7.64 7.12
CA ASN A 111 5.32 8.49 5.97
C ASN A 111 5.26 9.98 6.38
N LYS A 112 5.38 10.85 5.38
CA LYS A 112 5.34 12.32 5.53
C LYS A 112 6.36 12.84 6.57
N VAL A 113 7.56 12.28 6.56
CA VAL A 113 8.64 12.70 7.47
C VAL A 113 9.10 14.10 7.12
N ASP A 114 9.04 15.03 8.09
CA ASP A 114 9.65 16.35 7.95
C ASP A 114 11.14 16.26 8.26
N GLU A 115 11.99 16.34 7.25
CA GLU A 115 13.46 16.28 7.37
C GLU A 115 14.02 17.38 8.29
N ARG A 116 13.29 18.48 8.47
CA ARG A 116 13.70 19.59 9.34
C ARG A 116 13.57 19.28 10.83
N ILE A 117 12.76 18.28 11.20
CA ILE A 117 12.58 17.87 12.61
C ILE A 117 13.66 16.88 13.04
N GLY A 118 14.37 16.25 12.08
CA GLY A 118 15.43 15.26 12.32
C GLY A 118 16.81 15.82 12.74
N ALA A 119 16.97 17.14 12.93
CA ALA A 119 18.26 17.78 13.21
C ALA A 119 18.76 17.61 14.68
N TYR A 120 18.19 16.69 15.47
CA TYR A 120 18.73 16.28 16.75
C TYR A 120 19.21 14.83 16.71
N GLY A 121 20.42 14.63 16.18
CA GLY A 121 21.12 13.34 16.22
C GLY A 121 21.77 13.02 14.87
N ASN A 122 23.09 13.25 14.82
CA ASN A 122 24.00 12.85 13.73
C ASN A 122 23.82 11.37 13.35
N TYR A 123 22.91 11.09 12.42
CA TYR A 123 22.99 9.94 11.54
C TYR A 123 22.68 10.43 10.13
N GLU A 124 23.76 10.68 9.42
CA GLU A 124 23.80 11.00 8.01
C GLU A 124 23.34 9.78 7.20
N TYR A 125 22.04 9.58 7.08
CA TYR A 125 21.48 8.73 6.03
C TYR A 125 21.35 9.57 4.77
N LYS A 126 22.47 9.69 4.08
CA LYS A 126 22.55 10.19 2.71
C LYS A 126 21.94 9.14 1.78
N TYR A 127 20.63 9.04 1.72
CA TYR A 127 19.97 8.44 0.57
C TYR A 127 19.97 9.46 -0.55
N SER A 128 20.96 9.30 -1.43
CA SER A 128 21.02 9.97 -2.72
C SER A 128 19.80 9.57 -3.54
N TYR A 129 18.76 10.41 -3.59
CA TYR A 129 17.78 10.40 -4.66
C TYR A 129 18.43 11.00 -5.90
N SER A 130 19.23 10.18 -6.59
CA SER A 130 19.82 10.49 -7.87
C SER A 130 19.20 9.57 -8.92
N TYR A 131 17.92 9.75 -9.20
CA TYR A 131 17.27 9.23 -10.39
C TYR A 131 16.03 10.06 -10.69
N TYR A 132 16.13 10.84 -11.71
CA TYR A 132 15.20 11.56 -12.58
C TYR A 132 15.53 13.04 -12.67
N GLY A 133 16.13 13.38 -13.81
CA GLY A 133 16.11 14.74 -14.32
C GLY A 133 17.43 15.29 -14.83
N GLU A 134 18.03 14.67 -15.84
CA GLU A 134 18.86 15.39 -16.78
C GLU A 134 18.48 14.98 -18.21
N SER A 135 17.62 15.77 -18.81
CA SER A 135 17.64 15.98 -20.26
C SER A 135 17.05 17.35 -20.56
N ASP A 136 17.82 18.09 -21.34
CA ASP A 136 17.46 19.28 -22.11
C ASP A 136 17.46 20.64 -21.43
N THR A 137 18.67 21.27 -21.41
CA THR A 137 18.81 22.64 -21.90
C THR A 137 20.25 22.90 -22.35
N GLU A 138 20.60 22.40 -23.50
CA GLU A 138 21.65 23.04 -24.33
C GLU A 138 21.00 23.99 -25.33
N LYS A 139 21.70 25.12 -25.52
CA LYS A 139 21.70 26.10 -26.61
C LYS A 139 20.84 27.35 -26.40
N ASN A 140 21.48 28.41 -26.02
CA ASN A 140 21.78 29.56 -26.87
C ASN A 140 22.13 30.77 -26.00
N HIS A 141 23.38 31.22 -26.13
CA HIS A 141 23.67 32.62 -26.45
C HIS A 141 25.17 32.80 -26.69
N GLN A 142 25.50 32.70 -27.95
CA GLN A 142 26.61 33.48 -28.53
C GLN A 142 26.02 34.78 -29.09
N ASN A 143 26.85 35.84 -29.02
CA ASN A 143 26.78 37.17 -29.64
C ASN A 143 25.99 38.21 -28.84
N THR A 144 26.65 39.17 -28.20
CA THR A 144 27.37 40.33 -28.80
C THR A 144 28.29 40.92 -27.75
#